data_42d68b697b0dba087bb5d28f9dc040b3
#
_entry.id   42d68b697b0dba087bb5d28f9dc040b3
#
_cell.length_a   1.000
_cell.length_b   1.000
_cell.length_c   1.000
_cell.angle_alpha   90.00
_cell.angle_beta   90.00
_cell.angle_gamma   90.00
#
_symmetry.space_group_name_H-M   'P 1'
#
loop_
_entity.id
_entity.type
_entity.pdbx_description
1 polymer ?
#
loop_
_entity_poly.entity_id
_entity_poly.type
_entity_poly.pdbx_seq_one_letter_code
_entity_poly.pdbx_strand_id
1 'polypeptide(L)'
;PKLVVDDGTHPSPSEARLFELFQTSTIEREREAIAAALASLPSTTAETMRAVVSSGSGAAEQRLRAGAARLDRPSALRLDAPLPRLPGLRLHLRCRRGLEQFLAAELRAAQEASGACAGSLGGKLRLAEVRDGVIVCEAHPQEGQPLSLADIYSLRCFDTIGFVLGAWPESQLTTAGVAEAIASHACEQLMSSTTDGALRYRLELGEGPGPAASSAADLLNLRVNVRDAARTAYALNPRVLNDP
;
A
#
# COMPACT_ATOMS: atom_id res chain seq x y z
N PRO A 1 -10.04 13.68 -33.98
CA PRO A 1 -9.27 14.58 -33.13
C PRO A 1 -7.94 13.92 -32.83
N LYS A 2 -6.82 14.54 -33.27
CA LYS A 2 -5.48 14.04 -32.88
C LYS A 2 -5.25 14.40 -31.41
N LEU A 3 -5.02 13.39 -30.59
CA LEU A 3 -4.49 13.58 -29.23
C LEU A 3 -3.07 14.18 -29.39
N VAL A 4 -2.92 15.43 -29.05
CA VAL A 4 -1.62 16.08 -28.89
C VAL A 4 -1.36 16.02 -27.38
N VAL A 5 -0.56 15.06 -26.94
CA VAL A 5 0.00 15.02 -25.58
C VAL A 5 1.38 15.65 -25.70
N ASP A 6 1.58 16.77 -25.01
CA ASP A 6 2.71 17.70 -25.23
C ASP A 6 3.89 17.49 -24.27
N ASP A 7 4.14 16.29 -23.76
CA ASP A 7 5.33 16.04 -22.92
C ASP A 7 6.02 14.69 -23.11
N GLY A 8 6.08 14.21 -24.37
CA GLY A 8 7.04 13.17 -24.76
C GLY A 8 6.67 11.73 -24.42
N THR A 9 5.55 11.49 -23.77
CA THR A 9 5.01 10.14 -23.54
C THR A 9 4.04 9.77 -24.68
N HIS A 10 4.57 9.26 -25.76
CA HIS A 10 3.73 8.62 -26.78
C HIS A 10 3.12 7.33 -26.17
N PRO A 11 1.80 7.14 -26.30
CA PRO A 11 1.18 5.89 -25.88
C PRO A 11 1.87 4.72 -26.59
N SER A 12 2.07 3.61 -25.87
CA SER A 12 2.63 2.40 -26.47
C SER A 12 1.73 1.95 -27.65
N PRO A 13 2.27 1.23 -28.66
CA PRO A 13 1.45 0.73 -29.76
C PRO A 13 0.22 -0.07 -29.31
N SER A 14 0.38 -0.84 -28.23
CA SER A 14 -0.69 -1.62 -27.61
C SER A 14 -1.77 -0.73 -26.98
N GLU A 15 -1.36 0.33 -26.32
CA GLU A 15 -2.24 1.31 -25.69
C GLU A 15 -3.03 2.09 -26.73
N ALA A 16 -2.37 2.59 -27.77
CA ALA A 16 -3.02 3.27 -28.89
C ALA A 16 -4.10 2.38 -29.55
N ARG A 17 -3.79 1.09 -29.71
CA ARG A 17 -4.74 0.11 -30.25
C ARG A 17 -5.93 -0.13 -29.33
N LEU A 18 -5.73 -0.22 -28.02
CA LEU A 18 -6.83 -0.35 -27.05
C LEU A 18 -7.74 0.89 -27.06
N PHE A 19 -7.18 2.08 -27.19
CA PHE A 19 -7.98 3.31 -27.31
C PHE A 19 -8.82 3.33 -28.58
N GLU A 20 -8.24 2.94 -29.71
CA GLU A 20 -8.98 2.80 -30.98
C GLU A 20 -10.13 1.80 -30.87
N LEU A 21 -9.86 0.61 -30.29
CA LEU A 21 -10.88 -0.40 -30.06
C LEU A 21 -11.98 0.09 -29.12
N PHE A 22 -11.64 0.82 -28.06
CA PHE A 22 -12.63 1.38 -27.15
C PHE A 22 -13.57 2.38 -27.86
N GLN A 23 -13.03 3.19 -28.76
CA GLN A 23 -13.82 4.15 -29.51
C GLN A 23 -14.69 3.52 -30.62
N THR A 24 -14.22 2.43 -31.20
CA THR A 24 -14.89 1.79 -32.35
C THR A 24 -15.84 0.66 -31.96
N SER A 25 -15.65 0.02 -30.80
CA SER A 25 -16.53 -1.06 -30.35
C SER A 25 -17.90 -0.53 -29.94
N THR A 26 -18.94 -1.16 -30.46
CA THR A 26 -20.35 -0.91 -30.12
C THR A 26 -20.88 -1.88 -29.07
N ILE A 27 -20.08 -2.91 -28.69
CA ILE A 27 -20.46 -3.94 -27.73
C ILE A 27 -20.02 -3.52 -26.33
N GLU A 28 -20.97 -3.25 -25.44
CA GLU A 28 -20.69 -2.73 -24.10
C GLU A 28 -19.76 -3.65 -23.30
N ARG A 29 -19.93 -4.96 -23.38
CA ARG A 29 -19.06 -5.93 -22.69
C ARG A 29 -17.60 -5.89 -23.16
N GLU A 30 -17.37 -5.66 -24.46
CA GLU A 30 -16.02 -5.46 -24.99
C GLU A 30 -15.43 -4.15 -24.51
N ARG A 31 -16.20 -3.07 -24.52
CA ARG A 31 -15.79 -1.76 -24.02
C ARG A 31 -15.43 -1.83 -22.54
N GLU A 32 -16.20 -2.56 -21.72
CA GLU A 32 -15.87 -2.80 -20.30
C GLU A 32 -14.55 -3.54 -20.13
N ALA A 33 -14.29 -4.57 -20.94
CA ALA A 33 -13.05 -5.33 -20.87
C ALA A 33 -11.84 -4.47 -21.28
N ILE A 34 -12.00 -3.66 -22.35
CA ILE A 34 -10.97 -2.72 -22.80
C ILE A 34 -10.73 -1.63 -21.77
N ALA A 35 -11.78 -1.09 -21.15
CA ALA A 35 -11.67 -0.11 -20.07
C ALA A 35 -10.90 -0.67 -18.85
N ALA A 36 -11.16 -1.92 -18.49
CA ALA A 36 -10.43 -2.59 -17.42
C ALA A 36 -8.95 -2.79 -17.77
N ALA A 37 -8.66 -3.19 -19.00
CA ALA A 37 -7.27 -3.32 -19.48
C ALA A 37 -6.54 -1.97 -19.47
N LEU A 38 -7.13 -0.91 -20.01
CA LEU A 38 -6.55 0.44 -19.99
C LEU A 38 -6.29 0.93 -18.55
N ALA A 39 -7.24 0.70 -17.63
CA ALA A 39 -7.09 1.09 -16.24
C ALA A 39 -6.00 0.32 -15.47
N SER A 40 -5.51 -0.81 -16.01
CA SER A 40 -4.47 -1.64 -15.43
C SER A 40 -3.07 -1.40 -16.02
N LEU A 41 -2.98 -0.71 -17.16
CA LEU A 41 -1.69 -0.42 -17.80
C LEU A 41 -0.92 0.66 -17.04
N PRO A 42 0.36 0.42 -16.72
CA PRO A 42 1.17 1.39 -15.98
C PRO A 42 1.51 2.65 -16.79
N SER A 43 1.43 2.58 -18.12
CA SER A 43 1.69 3.70 -19.03
C SER A 43 0.49 4.64 -19.21
N THR A 44 -0.73 4.20 -18.87
CA THR A 44 -1.93 4.99 -19.07
C THR A 44 -2.07 6.06 -18.00
N THR A 45 -2.13 7.33 -18.42
CA THR A 45 -2.30 8.46 -17.50
C THR A 45 -3.78 8.78 -17.25
N ALA A 46 -4.07 9.48 -16.15
CA ALA A 46 -5.42 9.94 -15.84
C ALA A 46 -5.97 10.88 -16.93
N GLU A 47 -5.11 11.69 -17.52
CA GLU A 47 -5.45 12.62 -18.60
C GLU A 47 -5.87 11.86 -19.86
N THR A 48 -5.11 10.83 -20.24
CA THR A 48 -5.43 9.97 -21.38
C THR A 48 -6.78 9.27 -21.18
N MET A 49 -7.05 8.76 -19.98
CA MET A 49 -8.35 8.14 -19.65
C MET A 49 -9.50 9.15 -19.77
N ARG A 50 -9.31 10.39 -19.29
CA ARG A 50 -10.34 11.44 -19.39
C ARG A 50 -10.59 11.86 -20.83
N ALA A 51 -9.55 11.96 -21.66
CA ALA A 51 -9.67 12.33 -23.05
C ALA A 51 -10.53 11.33 -23.86
N VAL A 52 -10.52 10.06 -23.45
CA VAL A 52 -11.30 8.99 -24.09
C VAL A 52 -12.74 8.94 -23.59
N VAL A 53 -12.98 9.38 -22.35
CA VAL A 53 -14.32 9.44 -21.76
C VAL A 53 -15.05 10.70 -22.21
N SER A 54 -15.42 10.77 -23.48
CA SER A 54 -16.38 11.76 -23.93
C SER A 54 -17.77 11.40 -23.39
N SER A 55 -18.52 12.34 -22.90
CA SER A 55 -19.96 12.37 -22.52
C SER A 55 -20.79 11.08 -22.26
N GLY A 56 -20.24 9.89 -22.38
CA GLY A 56 -20.93 8.62 -22.12
C GLY A 56 -21.19 8.37 -20.64
N SER A 57 -22.30 7.70 -20.30
CA SER A 57 -22.68 7.31 -18.95
C SER A 57 -22.65 5.79 -18.72
N GLY A 58 -22.13 5.01 -19.66
CA GLY A 58 -22.07 3.56 -19.61
C GLY A 58 -21.10 3.02 -18.54
N ALA A 59 -21.17 1.72 -18.26
CA ALA A 59 -20.34 1.06 -17.26
C ALA A 59 -18.85 1.14 -17.62
N ALA A 60 -18.51 1.08 -18.91
CA ALA A 60 -17.15 1.20 -19.41
C ALA A 60 -16.55 2.59 -19.12
N GLU A 61 -17.32 3.66 -19.39
CA GLU A 61 -16.92 5.04 -19.09
C GLU A 61 -16.79 5.27 -17.58
N GLN A 62 -17.68 4.70 -16.78
CA GLN A 62 -17.57 4.78 -15.32
C GLN A 62 -16.28 4.12 -14.81
N ARG A 63 -15.87 2.98 -15.38
CA ARG A 63 -14.59 2.32 -15.05
C ARG A 63 -13.38 3.20 -15.41
N LEU A 64 -13.38 3.82 -16.58
CA LEU A 64 -12.30 4.73 -16.97
C LEU A 64 -12.25 5.96 -16.05
N ARG A 65 -13.40 6.55 -15.70
CA ARG A 65 -13.46 7.65 -14.73
C ARG A 65 -12.92 7.26 -13.36
N ALA A 66 -13.30 6.08 -12.88
CA ALA A 66 -12.78 5.54 -11.62
C ALA A 66 -11.27 5.27 -11.70
N GLY A 67 -10.77 4.76 -12.83
CA GLY A 67 -9.35 4.59 -13.12
C GLY A 67 -8.60 5.92 -13.10
N ALA A 68 -9.10 6.92 -13.82
CA ALA A 68 -8.54 8.26 -13.84
C ALA A 68 -8.52 8.91 -12.46
N ALA A 69 -9.64 8.83 -11.72
CA ALA A 69 -9.73 9.34 -10.35
C ALA A 69 -8.75 8.64 -9.38
N ARG A 70 -8.47 7.35 -9.62
CA ARG A 70 -7.46 6.61 -8.84
C ARG A 70 -6.04 7.10 -9.13
N LEU A 71 -5.73 7.38 -10.39
CA LEU A 71 -4.41 7.91 -10.79
C LEU A 71 -4.21 9.37 -10.36
N ASP A 72 -5.29 10.15 -10.32
CA ASP A 72 -5.26 11.53 -9.83
C ASP A 72 -5.23 11.65 -8.30
N ARG A 73 -5.32 10.55 -7.58
CA ARG A 73 -5.23 10.63 -6.11
C ARG A 73 -3.87 11.24 -5.76
N PRO A 74 -3.85 12.41 -5.11
CA PRO A 74 -2.61 13.11 -4.80
C PRO A 74 -1.90 12.47 -3.61
N SER A 75 -1.76 11.14 -3.63
CA SER A 75 -1.07 10.35 -2.62
C SER A 75 -0.05 9.48 -3.32
N ALA A 76 1.19 9.89 -3.30
CA ALA A 76 2.32 9.08 -3.74
C ALA A 76 3.11 8.60 -2.52
N LEU A 77 3.66 7.38 -2.60
CA LEU A 77 4.59 6.89 -1.58
C LEU A 77 5.94 7.59 -1.75
N ARG A 78 6.44 8.14 -0.67
CA ARG A 78 7.77 8.74 -0.58
C ARG A 78 8.75 7.68 -0.12
N LEU A 79 9.35 6.98 -1.08
CA LEU A 79 10.24 5.85 -0.77
C LEU A 79 11.51 6.29 -0.07
N ASP A 80 12.08 7.44 -0.45
CA ASP A 80 13.35 7.94 0.08
C ASP A 80 13.19 8.76 1.37
N ALA A 81 11.95 9.05 1.78
CA ALA A 81 11.72 9.81 2.99
C ALA A 81 12.12 9.00 4.23
N PRO A 82 12.76 9.64 5.22
CA PRO A 82 13.11 8.97 6.47
C PRO A 82 11.85 8.54 7.22
N LEU A 83 11.83 7.29 7.66
CA LEU A 83 10.81 6.82 8.60
C LEU A 83 10.96 7.54 9.95
N PRO A 84 9.86 7.82 10.65
CA PRO A 84 9.91 8.48 11.94
C PRO A 84 10.63 7.59 12.97
N ARG A 85 11.36 8.23 13.88
CA ARG A 85 12.04 7.55 14.98
C ARG A 85 11.05 7.23 16.10
N LEU A 86 10.24 6.19 15.89
CA LEU A 86 9.32 5.70 16.90
C LEU A 86 10.02 4.66 17.77
N PRO A 87 10.04 4.84 19.11
CA PRO A 87 10.63 3.86 20.02
C PRO A 87 9.99 2.48 19.85
N GLY A 88 10.81 1.46 19.66
CA GLY A 88 10.34 0.07 19.52
C GLY A 88 9.52 -0.19 18.24
N LEU A 89 9.67 0.61 17.19
CA LEU A 89 8.98 0.40 15.92
C LEU A 89 9.32 -0.99 15.37
N ARG A 90 8.29 -1.81 15.21
CA ARG A 90 8.37 -3.13 14.60
C ARG A 90 7.75 -3.12 13.23
N LEU A 91 8.34 -3.92 12.36
CA LEU A 91 7.87 -4.14 11.00
C LEU A 91 7.61 -5.63 10.80
N HIS A 92 6.53 -5.95 10.10
CA HIS A 92 6.24 -7.26 9.57
C HIS A 92 6.55 -7.27 8.08
N LEU A 93 7.54 -8.03 7.66
CA LEU A 93 7.81 -8.31 6.25
C LEU A 93 7.12 -9.64 5.91
N ARG A 94 6.03 -9.57 5.18
CA ARG A 94 5.29 -10.75 4.74
C ARG A 94 5.92 -11.34 3.49
N CYS A 95 6.01 -12.65 3.44
CA CYS A 95 6.49 -13.39 2.27
C CYS A 95 5.62 -14.62 2.03
N ARG A 96 5.80 -15.27 0.91
CA ARG A 96 5.17 -16.58 0.68
C ARG A 96 5.73 -17.60 1.66
N ARG A 97 4.87 -18.45 2.18
CA ARG A 97 5.25 -19.55 3.07
C ARG A 97 6.35 -20.40 2.44
N GLY A 98 7.38 -20.68 3.22
CA GLY A 98 8.59 -21.40 2.78
C GLY A 98 9.71 -20.48 2.29
N LEU A 99 9.49 -19.17 2.12
CA LEU A 99 10.53 -18.20 1.75
C LEU A 99 11.11 -17.45 2.96
N GLU A 100 10.65 -17.70 4.17
CA GLU A 100 11.05 -16.98 5.39
C GLU A 100 12.55 -17.05 5.63
N GLN A 101 13.14 -18.22 5.43
CA GLN A 101 14.58 -18.42 5.62
C GLN A 101 15.42 -17.69 4.58
N PHE A 102 14.92 -17.59 3.34
CA PHE A 102 15.57 -16.82 2.28
C PHE A 102 15.52 -15.32 2.58
N LEU A 103 14.36 -14.80 2.99
CA LEU A 103 14.21 -13.41 3.38
C LEU A 103 15.06 -13.09 4.63
N ALA A 104 15.13 -14.00 5.61
CA ALA A 104 15.99 -13.85 6.78
C ALA A 104 17.48 -13.84 6.40
N ALA A 105 17.91 -14.68 5.45
CA ALA A 105 19.28 -14.70 4.96
C ALA A 105 19.60 -13.41 4.17
N GLU A 106 18.68 -12.95 3.32
CA GLU A 106 18.81 -11.68 2.58
C GLU A 106 18.95 -10.49 3.53
N LEU A 107 18.12 -10.43 4.58
CA LEU A 107 18.20 -9.40 5.60
C LEU A 107 19.56 -9.41 6.33
N ARG A 108 20.07 -10.59 6.73
CA ARG A 108 21.38 -10.71 7.36
C ARG A 108 22.49 -10.26 6.41
N ALA A 109 22.46 -10.70 5.17
CA ALA A 109 23.45 -10.29 4.17
C ALA A 109 23.43 -8.77 3.95
N ALA A 110 22.26 -8.15 3.92
CA ALA A 110 22.10 -6.70 3.81
C ALA A 110 22.60 -5.95 5.06
N GLN A 111 22.55 -6.57 6.25
CA GLN A 111 23.12 -6.04 7.47
C GLN A 111 24.66 -6.10 7.48
N GLU A 112 25.23 -7.19 6.96
CA GLU A 112 26.68 -7.42 6.90
C GLU A 112 27.36 -6.58 5.80
N ALA A 113 26.65 -6.25 4.75
CA ALA A 113 27.13 -5.44 3.61
C ALA A 113 27.39 -3.95 3.99
N SER A 114 27.67 -3.66 5.24
CA SER A 114 27.94 -2.35 5.86
C SER A 114 29.17 -1.61 5.28
N GLY A 115 29.22 -1.47 3.96
CA GLY A 115 30.19 -0.65 3.24
C GLY A 115 29.47 0.44 2.47
N ALA A 116 29.90 1.64 2.59
CA ALA A 116 29.71 2.92 1.85
C ALA A 116 28.76 3.04 0.64
N CYS A 117 27.95 2.04 0.30
CA CYS A 117 26.95 2.12 -0.77
C CYS A 117 25.63 2.61 -0.20
N ALA A 118 25.13 3.71 -0.70
CA ALA A 118 23.79 4.19 -0.45
C ALA A 118 22.76 3.06 -0.71
N GLY A 119 21.92 2.73 0.27
CA GLY A 119 20.93 1.65 0.18
C GLY A 119 21.23 0.43 1.07
N SER A 120 22.26 0.45 1.88
CA SER A 120 22.57 -0.60 2.83
C SER A 120 21.64 -0.49 4.05
N LEU A 121 20.96 -1.58 4.39
CA LEU A 121 20.18 -1.69 5.65
C LEU A 121 21.05 -1.56 6.89
N GLY A 122 22.35 -1.83 6.79
CA GLY A 122 23.45 -1.46 7.68
C GLY A 122 23.15 -1.38 9.17
N GLY A 123 22.47 -2.38 9.75
CA GLY A 123 22.06 -2.36 11.16
C GLY A 123 20.84 -1.52 11.48
N LYS A 124 20.26 -0.80 10.49
CA LYS A 124 19.03 0.00 10.68
C LYS A 124 17.79 -0.86 10.94
N LEU A 125 17.81 -2.11 10.52
CA LEU A 125 16.73 -3.08 10.69
C LEU A 125 17.31 -4.37 11.28
N ARG A 126 16.76 -4.82 12.40
CA ARG A 126 17.21 -6.03 13.09
C ARG A 126 16.15 -7.11 13.01
N LEU A 127 16.55 -8.32 12.65
CA LEU A 127 15.69 -9.50 12.72
C LEU A 127 15.35 -9.81 14.19
N ALA A 128 14.08 -9.78 14.52
CA ALA A 128 13.59 -10.13 15.86
C ALA A 128 13.02 -11.57 15.90
N GLU A 129 12.19 -11.93 14.89
CA GLU A 129 11.52 -13.22 14.90
C GLU A 129 11.23 -13.68 13.46
N VAL A 130 11.22 -14.99 13.25
CA VAL A 130 10.77 -15.64 12.01
C VAL A 130 9.54 -16.48 12.33
N ARG A 131 8.45 -16.19 11.65
CA ARG A 131 7.17 -16.91 11.75
C ARG A 131 6.75 -17.40 10.37
N ASP A 132 5.73 -18.28 10.35
CA ASP A 132 5.16 -18.77 9.09
C ASP A 132 4.63 -17.61 8.23
N GLY A 133 5.24 -17.40 7.06
CA GLY A 133 4.91 -16.33 6.11
C GLY A 133 5.27 -14.91 6.54
N VAL A 134 5.99 -14.71 7.65
CA VAL A 134 6.32 -13.38 8.17
C VAL A 134 7.67 -13.34 8.88
N ILE A 135 8.42 -12.29 8.60
CA ILE A 135 9.58 -11.91 9.40
C ILE A 135 9.24 -10.66 10.20
N VAL A 136 9.47 -10.71 11.50
CA VAL A 136 9.34 -9.55 12.38
C VAL A 136 10.72 -8.90 12.53
N CYS A 137 10.78 -7.62 12.22
CA CYS A 137 11.98 -6.81 12.33
C CYS A 137 11.76 -5.67 13.32
N GLU A 138 12.82 -5.23 13.98
CA GLU A 138 12.86 -4.01 14.78
C GLU A 138 13.66 -2.95 14.06
N ALA A 139 13.10 -1.73 13.99
CA ALA A 139 13.80 -0.58 13.42
C ALA A 139 14.77 0.00 14.45
N HIS A 140 16.04 0.10 14.06
CA HIS A 140 17.11 0.72 14.83
C HIS A 140 17.78 1.83 14.02
N PRO A 141 17.07 2.95 13.75
CA PRO A 141 17.65 4.04 12.98
C PRO A 141 18.85 4.61 13.71
N GLN A 142 20.02 4.57 13.05
CA GLN A 142 21.24 5.13 13.58
C GLN A 142 21.25 6.66 13.40
N GLU A 143 22.04 7.35 14.22
CA GLU A 143 22.22 8.79 14.08
C GLU A 143 22.90 9.10 12.73
N GLY A 144 22.29 9.99 11.94
CA GLY A 144 22.79 10.31 10.59
C GLY A 144 22.43 9.29 9.49
N GLN A 145 21.85 8.14 9.84
CA GLN A 145 21.44 7.11 8.88
C GLN A 145 19.99 6.71 9.11
N PRO A 146 19.02 7.50 8.67
CA PRO A 146 17.63 7.15 8.83
C PRO A 146 17.28 5.90 8.00
N LEU A 147 16.31 5.15 8.47
CA LEU A 147 15.67 4.06 7.71
C LEU A 147 14.62 4.68 6.79
N SER A 148 14.57 4.24 5.53
CA SER A 148 13.55 4.63 4.55
C SER A 148 12.82 3.43 4.01
N LEU A 149 11.70 3.64 3.31
CA LEU A 149 11.02 2.55 2.59
C LEU A 149 11.92 2.01 1.46
N ALA A 150 12.71 2.87 0.79
CA ALA A 150 13.63 2.45 -0.25
C ALA A 150 14.68 1.46 0.28
N ASP A 151 15.19 1.68 1.50
CA ASP A 151 16.10 0.72 2.15
C ASP A 151 15.43 -0.66 2.31
N ILE A 152 14.16 -0.69 2.74
CA ILE A 152 13.42 -1.93 2.96
C ILE A 152 13.09 -2.59 1.62
N TYR A 153 12.69 -1.84 0.60
CA TYR A 153 12.41 -2.34 -0.75
C TYR A 153 13.67 -2.80 -1.51
N SER A 154 14.87 -2.62 -0.96
CA SER A 154 16.07 -3.26 -1.48
C SER A 154 16.07 -4.79 -1.27
N LEU A 155 15.31 -5.28 -0.29
CA LEU A 155 15.02 -6.71 -0.10
C LEU A 155 14.02 -7.17 -1.18
N ARG A 156 14.16 -8.42 -1.64
CA ARG A 156 13.41 -8.96 -2.80
C ARG A 156 12.41 -10.05 -2.44
N CYS A 157 12.64 -10.71 -1.31
CA CYS A 157 11.89 -11.93 -0.95
C CYS A 157 10.61 -11.67 -0.15
N PHE A 158 10.10 -10.44 -0.08
CA PHE A 158 8.83 -10.12 0.58
C PHE A 158 7.83 -9.50 -0.41
N ASP A 159 6.56 -9.52 -0.05
CA ASP A 159 5.45 -8.96 -0.84
C ASP A 159 4.74 -7.79 -0.15
N THR A 160 4.77 -7.73 1.18
CA THR A 160 4.05 -6.69 1.94
C THR A 160 4.84 -6.26 3.16
N ILE A 161 4.84 -4.95 3.42
CA ILE A 161 5.36 -4.33 4.65
C ILE A 161 4.19 -3.95 5.54
N GLY A 162 4.24 -4.34 6.81
CA GLY A 162 3.33 -3.86 7.84
C GLY A 162 4.10 -3.17 8.97
N PHE A 163 3.60 -2.05 9.46
CA PHE A 163 4.09 -1.42 10.68
C PHE A 163 3.21 -1.82 11.86
N VAL A 164 3.82 -2.27 12.94
CA VAL A 164 3.11 -2.66 14.16
C VAL A 164 2.89 -1.42 15.00
N LEU A 165 1.65 -0.91 14.99
CA LEU A 165 1.25 0.26 15.79
C LEU A 165 0.82 -0.11 17.21
N GLY A 166 0.43 -1.36 17.42
CA GLY A 166 0.03 -1.89 18.73
C GLY A 166 -0.19 -3.38 18.66
N ALA A 167 -0.14 -4.02 19.80
CA ALA A 167 -0.46 -5.43 19.97
C ALA A 167 -1.35 -5.59 21.21
N TRP A 168 -2.51 -6.20 21.02
CA TRP A 168 -3.46 -6.48 22.10
C TRP A 168 -3.78 -7.98 22.11
N PRO A 169 -3.99 -8.55 23.30
CA PRO A 169 -4.63 -9.84 23.39
C PRO A 169 -6.01 -9.80 22.70
N GLU A 170 -6.42 -10.87 22.07
CA GLU A 170 -7.69 -10.93 21.34
C GLU A 170 -8.89 -10.51 22.22
N SER A 171 -8.87 -10.90 23.50
CA SER A 171 -9.91 -10.53 24.48
C SER A 171 -10.00 -9.02 24.76
N GLN A 172 -8.96 -8.26 24.45
CA GLN A 172 -8.87 -6.82 24.65
C GLN A 172 -9.01 -6.01 23.35
N LEU A 173 -9.08 -6.70 22.21
CA LEU A 173 -9.25 -6.01 20.93
C LEU A 173 -10.67 -5.44 20.85
N THR A 174 -10.78 -4.12 20.89
CA THR A 174 -12.05 -3.38 20.85
C THR A 174 -12.09 -2.40 19.69
N THR A 175 -13.29 -2.02 19.29
CA THR A 175 -13.52 -0.95 18.29
C THR A 175 -12.81 0.34 18.67
N ALA A 176 -12.86 0.72 19.95
CA ALA A 176 -12.19 1.92 20.46
C ALA A 176 -10.66 1.80 20.37
N GLY A 177 -10.08 0.68 20.78
CA GLY A 177 -8.63 0.46 20.72
C GLY A 177 -8.10 0.50 19.28
N VAL A 178 -8.84 -0.06 18.32
CA VAL A 178 -8.49 0.05 16.89
C VAL A 178 -8.57 1.51 16.43
N ALA A 179 -9.62 2.23 16.80
CA ALA A 179 -9.77 3.64 16.44
C ALA A 179 -8.65 4.51 17.02
N GLU A 180 -8.27 4.29 18.28
CA GLU A 180 -7.16 4.99 18.95
C GLU A 180 -5.82 4.69 18.25
N ALA A 181 -5.58 3.44 17.85
CA ALA A 181 -4.36 3.09 17.12
C ALA A 181 -4.26 3.82 15.77
N ILE A 182 -5.36 3.88 15.00
CA ILE A 182 -5.43 4.60 13.73
C ILE A 182 -5.25 6.12 13.95
N ALA A 183 -5.88 6.67 14.97
CA ALA A 183 -5.82 8.08 15.30
C ALA A 183 -4.53 8.48 16.02
N SER A 184 -3.66 7.52 16.37
CA SER A 184 -2.46 7.76 17.16
C SER A 184 -1.47 8.66 16.42
N HIS A 185 -0.70 9.43 17.19
CA HIS A 185 0.40 10.22 16.65
C HIS A 185 1.44 9.38 15.89
N ALA A 186 1.70 8.16 16.34
CA ALA A 186 2.61 7.23 15.66
C ALA A 186 2.11 6.87 14.26
N CYS A 187 0.80 6.55 14.12
CA CYS A 187 0.19 6.27 12.83
C CYS A 187 0.24 7.51 11.91
N GLU A 188 -0.13 8.68 12.41
CA GLU A 188 -0.06 9.94 11.66
C GLU A 188 1.37 10.24 11.20
N GLN A 189 2.37 10.11 12.08
CA GLN A 189 3.77 10.32 11.73
C GLN A 189 4.26 9.36 10.66
N LEU A 190 3.94 8.07 10.77
CA LEU A 190 4.31 7.07 9.77
C LEU A 190 3.68 7.40 8.42
N MET A 191 2.39 7.66 8.38
CA MET A 191 1.68 7.98 7.15
C MET A 191 2.19 9.28 6.53
N SER A 192 2.35 10.34 7.31
CA SER A 192 2.82 11.65 6.81
C SER A 192 4.27 11.65 6.36
N SER A 193 5.13 10.81 6.93
CA SER A 193 6.51 10.65 6.47
C SER A 193 6.63 9.89 5.16
N THR A 194 5.73 8.93 4.93
CA THR A 194 5.80 8.00 3.79
C THR A 194 4.87 8.34 2.64
N THR A 195 4.00 9.34 2.79
CA THR A 195 2.96 9.66 1.79
C THR A 195 2.93 11.16 1.50
N ASP A 196 2.84 11.52 0.22
CA ASP A 196 2.50 12.87 -0.21
C ASP A 196 0.97 13.00 -0.37
N GLY A 197 0.41 14.13 0.08
CA GLY A 197 -1.00 14.42 -0.02
C GLY A 197 -1.84 13.95 1.17
N ALA A 198 -3.12 13.70 0.94
CA ALA A 198 -4.05 13.30 2.00
C ALA A 198 -3.73 11.91 2.55
N LEU A 199 -3.65 11.81 3.87
CA LEU A 199 -3.42 10.52 4.54
C LEU A 199 -4.69 9.69 4.46
N ARG A 200 -4.63 8.56 3.78
CA ARG A 200 -5.75 7.65 3.57
C ARG A 200 -5.42 6.26 4.06
N TYR A 201 -6.36 5.61 4.69
CA TYR A 201 -6.24 4.22 5.10
C TYR A 201 -7.48 3.44 4.71
N ARG A 202 -7.32 2.12 4.58
CA ARG A 202 -8.40 1.16 4.51
C ARG A 202 -8.26 0.17 5.66
N LEU A 203 -9.32 0.00 6.44
CA LEU A 203 -9.32 -0.94 7.53
C LEU A 203 -9.78 -2.31 7.02
N GLU A 204 -8.90 -3.28 7.10
CA GLU A 204 -9.16 -4.67 6.76
C GLU A 204 -8.94 -5.54 8.00
N LEU A 205 -9.93 -6.37 8.31
CA LEU A 205 -9.77 -7.43 9.27
C LEU A 205 -9.29 -8.67 8.51
N GLY A 206 -8.06 -9.06 8.74
CA GLY A 206 -7.45 -10.20 8.08
C GLY A 206 -6.97 -11.24 9.07
N GLU A 207 -6.77 -12.45 8.58
CA GLU A 207 -6.07 -13.47 9.31
C GLU A 207 -4.65 -13.00 9.59
N GLY A 208 -4.31 -12.87 10.87
CA GLY A 208 -2.94 -12.62 11.29
C GLY A 208 -2.04 -13.80 10.89
N PRO A 209 -0.72 -13.62 10.87
CA PRO A 209 0.22 -14.71 10.73
C PRO A 209 0.24 -15.50 12.04
N GLY A 210 -0.74 -16.32 12.30
CA GLY A 210 -0.85 -17.21 13.47
C GLY A 210 -0.97 -18.66 13.03
N PRO A 211 -0.60 -19.62 13.90
CA PRO A 211 -0.66 -21.05 13.60
C PRO A 211 -2.09 -21.50 13.64
N ALA A 212 -2.98 -21.23 13.08
CA ALA A 212 -4.34 -21.67 12.82
C ALA A 212 -5.13 -20.50 12.27
N ALA A 213 -5.48 -20.61 11.02
CA ALA A 213 -6.49 -19.78 10.43
C ALA A 213 -7.67 -19.66 11.42
N SER A 214 -7.81 -18.48 12.01
CA SER A 214 -9.06 -18.14 12.66
C SER A 214 -10.12 -18.36 11.62
N SER A 215 -11.04 -19.27 11.85
CA SER A 215 -12.12 -19.54 10.90
C SER A 215 -12.86 -18.23 10.64
N ALA A 216 -13.54 -18.10 9.50
CA ALA A 216 -14.41 -16.95 9.24
C ALA A 216 -15.42 -16.70 10.39
N ALA A 217 -15.74 -17.74 11.19
CA ALA A 217 -16.52 -17.67 12.41
C ALA A 217 -15.81 -16.93 13.53
N ASP A 218 -14.49 -17.07 13.66
CA ASP A 218 -13.69 -16.36 14.68
C ASP A 218 -13.59 -14.87 14.36
N LEU A 219 -13.53 -14.51 13.07
CA LEU A 219 -13.59 -13.12 12.62
C LEU A 219 -14.95 -12.46 12.90
N LEU A 220 -16.03 -13.23 12.86
CA LEU A 220 -17.38 -12.75 13.23
C LEU A 220 -17.55 -12.52 14.73
N ASN A 221 -16.73 -13.16 15.56
CA ASN A 221 -16.70 -12.97 17.00
C ASN A 221 -15.81 -11.79 17.43
N LEU A 222 -15.06 -11.17 16.52
CA LEU A 222 -14.33 -9.96 16.81
C LEU A 222 -15.32 -8.85 17.18
N ARG A 223 -15.17 -8.33 18.40
CA ARG A 223 -15.97 -7.21 18.94
C ARG A 223 -15.66 -5.87 18.25
N VAL A 224 -15.07 -5.92 17.05
CA VAL A 224 -14.64 -4.74 16.31
C VAL A 224 -15.60 -4.48 15.17
N ASN A 225 -16.32 -3.36 15.26
CA ASN A 225 -17.09 -2.84 14.14
C ASN A 225 -16.21 -1.89 13.30
N VAL A 226 -15.86 -2.31 12.10
CA VAL A 226 -14.99 -1.57 11.17
C VAL A 226 -15.49 -0.15 10.89
N ARG A 227 -16.82 0.00 10.66
CA ARG A 227 -17.42 1.31 10.37
C ARG A 227 -17.37 2.25 11.57
N ASP A 228 -17.64 1.71 12.75
CA ASP A 228 -17.61 2.50 13.97
C ASP A 228 -16.16 2.84 14.36
N ALA A 229 -15.20 1.92 14.16
CA ALA A 229 -13.78 2.20 14.35
C ALA A 229 -13.31 3.33 13.42
N ALA A 230 -13.67 3.30 12.14
CA ALA A 230 -13.30 4.34 11.19
C ALA A 230 -13.94 5.70 11.53
N ARG A 231 -15.22 5.71 11.94
CA ARG A 231 -15.90 6.93 12.36
C ARG A 231 -15.29 7.53 13.63
N THR A 232 -14.97 6.69 14.61
CA THR A 232 -14.33 7.12 15.86
C THR A 232 -12.90 7.62 15.60
N ALA A 233 -12.12 6.93 14.75
CA ALA A 233 -10.78 7.37 14.37
C ALA A 233 -10.81 8.75 13.71
N TYR A 234 -11.75 8.99 12.78
CA TYR A 234 -11.92 10.30 12.16
C TYR A 234 -12.30 11.41 13.17
N ALA A 235 -13.14 11.09 14.15
CA ALA A 235 -13.49 12.04 15.19
C ALA A 235 -12.28 12.40 16.10
N LEU A 236 -11.38 11.45 16.33
CA LEU A 236 -10.16 11.64 17.11
C LEU A 236 -9.05 12.36 16.30
N ASN A 237 -8.90 12.01 15.03
CA ASN A 237 -7.90 12.62 14.14
C ASN A 237 -8.46 12.78 12.71
N PRO A 238 -8.99 13.96 12.36
CA PRO A 238 -9.58 14.18 11.03
C PRO A 238 -8.56 14.28 9.89
N ARG A 239 -7.26 14.26 10.18
CA ARG A 239 -6.21 14.24 9.15
C ARG A 239 -6.08 12.88 8.49
N VAL A 240 -6.48 11.82 9.16
CA VAL A 240 -6.40 10.45 8.69
C VAL A 240 -7.76 10.02 8.15
N LEU A 241 -7.89 9.93 6.84
CA LEU A 241 -9.14 9.69 6.15
C LEU A 241 -9.33 8.19 5.84
N ASN A 242 -10.50 7.66 6.19
CA ASN A 242 -10.88 6.33 5.73
C ASN A 242 -11.22 6.37 4.23
N ASP A 243 -10.59 5.49 3.44
CA ASP A 243 -10.89 5.28 2.03
C ASP A 243 -11.77 4.02 1.94
N PRO A 244 -13.09 4.14 1.73
CA PRO A 244 -14.06 3.03 1.77
C PRO A 244 -13.86 2.00 0.68
#